data_90da28e0097d2847d77e490f45ae8c35
#
_entry.id   90da28e0097d2847d77e490f45ae8c35
#
_cell.length_a   1.000
_cell.length_b   1.000
_cell.length_c   1.000
_cell.angle_alpha   90.00
_cell.angle_beta   90.00
_cell.angle_gamma   90.00
#
_symmetry.space_group_name_H-M   'P 1'
#
loop_
_entity.id
_entity.type
_entity.pdbx_description
1 polymer ?
#
loop_
_entity_poly.entity_id
_entity_poly.type
_entity_poly.pdbx_seq_one_letter_code
_entity_poly.pdbx_strand_id
1 'polypeptide(L)'
;MQVDSGGIKLNVELYGPEEGKPVLLLHGFPDTGRVWSKQTAPLTQAGLRLIVPDQRGYGRSDKPSDIEAYRIASLAADPVAVLDQLGLEKAAVVGHDWGANVAWSMATFAPQRVDRLAVLSVGHPSVRRPDNILERQRTWYMLLFQFEEIAERWLSDNEWTNFRNLFQHPDADAVIAELEASGSLTPAINWYRANFHPTVLVESPPELPKITVPTMGMVGSADFNAGDERMAASREFIAAPWRYERLDGPGHWLQWEAPDEVNPPLLDFLTS
;
A
#
# COMPACT_ATOMS: atom_id res chain seq x y z
N MET A 1 -7.17 5.44 -17.76
CA MET A 1 -6.68 6.75 -18.26
C MET A 1 -5.23 6.94 -17.86
N GLN A 2 -4.53 7.95 -18.48
CA GLN A 2 -3.17 8.30 -18.05
C GLN A 2 -3.22 9.64 -17.31
N VAL A 3 -2.48 9.73 -16.20
CA VAL A 3 -2.35 10.95 -15.37
C VAL A 3 -0.87 11.33 -15.32
N ASP A 4 -0.56 12.60 -15.52
CA ASP A 4 0.81 13.13 -15.34
C ASP A 4 1.03 13.55 -13.89
N SER A 5 2.06 13.00 -13.27
CA SER A 5 2.54 13.38 -11.94
C SER A 5 4.00 13.83 -12.04
N GLY A 6 4.21 15.12 -12.35
CA GLY A 6 5.54 15.70 -12.43
C GLY A 6 6.44 15.06 -13.51
N GLY A 7 5.86 14.70 -14.65
CA GLY A 7 6.54 14.05 -15.76
C GLY A 7 6.51 12.51 -15.72
N ILE A 8 5.89 11.93 -14.70
CA ILE A 8 5.66 10.48 -14.59
C ILE A 8 4.20 10.17 -14.97
N LYS A 9 4.00 9.31 -15.93
CA LYS A 9 2.66 8.88 -16.37
C LYS A 9 2.17 7.71 -15.52
N LEU A 10 1.05 7.91 -14.85
CA LEU A 10 0.38 6.89 -14.06
C LEU A 10 -0.80 6.33 -14.82
N ASN A 11 -0.91 5.02 -14.91
CA ASN A 11 -2.12 4.38 -15.39
C ASN A 11 -3.15 4.34 -14.26
N VAL A 12 -4.37 4.83 -14.54
CA VAL A 12 -5.46 4.89 -13.57
C VAL A 12 -6.70 4.22 -14.14
N GLU A 13 -7.24 3.27 -13.44
CA GLU A 13 -8.53 2.65 -13.74
C GLU A 13 -9.62 3.29 -12.88
N LEU A 14 -10.78 3.51 -13.48
CA LEU A 14 -11.96 4.11 -12.83
C LEU A 14 -13.10 3.11 -12.87
N TYR A 15 -13.79 2.94 -11.74
CA TYR A 15 -14.94 2.07 -11.63
C TYR A 15 -16.09 2.78 -10.87
N GLY A 16 -17.33 2.36 -11.13
CA GLY A 16 -18.51 2.91 -10.49
C GLY A 16 -19.00 4.21 -11.11
N PRO A 17 -20.04 4.84 -10.52
CA PRO A 17 -20.65 6.04 -11.05
C PRO A 17 -19.71 7.26 -10.93
N GLU A 18 -19.70 8.10 -11.96
CA GLU A 18 -18.84 9.29 -11.99
C GLU A 18 -19.14 10.26 -10.84
N GLU A 19 -20.40 10.40 -10.46
CA GLU A 19 -20.88 11.24 -9.35
C GLU A 19 -20.79 10.56 -7.97
N GLY A 20 -20.26 9.33 -7.91
CA GLY A 20 -20.10 8.60 -6.66
C GLY A 20 -19.07 9.25 -5.74
N LYS A 21 -19.16 9.00 -4.43
CA LYS A 21 -18.12 9.42 -3.48
C LYS A 21 -16.77 8.81 -3.90
N PRO A 22 -15.72 9.63 -4.11
CA PRO A 22 -14.44 9.15 -4.62
C PRO A 22 -13.68 8.35 -3.56
N VAL A 23 -13.14 7.21 -3.96
CA VAL A 23 -12.30 6.32 -3.16
C VAL A 23 -11.06 5.99 -3.96
N LEU A 24 -9.90 6.34 -3.44
CA LEU A 24 -8.60 6.03 -3.99
C LEU A 24 -8.09 4.71 -3.37
N LEU A 25 -7.79 3.72 -4.21
CA LEU A 25 -7.31 2.40 -3.78
C LEU A 25 -5.84 2.23 -4.16
N LEU A 26 -4.96 2.22 -3.17
CA LEU A 26 -3.51 2.17 -3.34
C LEU A 26 -2.98 0.77 -3.00
N HIS A 27 -2.45 0.06 -3.99
CA HIS A 27 -1.84 -1.26 -3.81
C HIS A 27 -0.42 -1.15 -3.24
N GLY A 28 0.15 -2.29 -2.85
CA GLY A 28 1.54 -2.38 -2.40
C GLY A 28 2.39 -3.31 -3.26
N PHE A 29 3.50 -3.75 -2.69
CA PHE A 29 4.38 -4.73 -3.29
C PHE A 29 3.80 -6.16 -3.08
N PRO A 30 3.82 -7.01 -4.06
CA PRO A 30 4.34 -6.83 -5.44
C PRO A 30 3.20 -6.61 -6.46
N ASP A 31 2.08 -6.08 -6.01
CA ASP A 31 0.82 -6.01 -6.72
C ASP A 31 0.69 -4.84 -7.71
N THR A 32 -0.43 -4.85 -8.44
CA THR A 32 -1.00 -3.72 -9.18
C THR A 32 -2.40 -3.42 -8.65
N GLY A 33 -3.11 -2.49 -9.26
CA GLY A 33 -4.53 -2.23 -8.93
C GLY A 33 -5.42 -3.48 -8.93
N ARG A 34 -4.99 -4.57 -9.55
CA ARG A 34 -5.70 -5.86 -9.59
C ARG A 34 -5.96 -6.46 -8.20
N VAL A 35 -5.13 -6.16 -7.21
CA VAL A 35 -5.32 -6.66 -5.83
C VAL A 35 -6.67 -6.26 -5.23
N TRP A 36 -7.28 -5.20 -5.75
CA TRP A 36 -8.59 -4.68 -5.32
C TRP A 36 -9.79 -5.27 -6.06
N SER A 37 -9.57 -6.27 -6.93
CA SER A 37 -10.64 -6.85 -7.76
C SER A 37 -11.82 -7.39 -6.97
N LYS A 38 -11.59 -7.93 -5.75
CA LYS A 38 -12.64 -8.44 -4.86
C LYS A 38 -13.39 -7.35 -4.10
N GLN A 39 -12.89 -6.11 -4.09
CA GLN A 39 -13.51 -4.92 -3.50
C GLN A 39 -14.30 -4.14 -4.55
N THR A 40 -13.93 -4.25 -5.83
CA THR A 40 -14.48 -3.41 -6.90
C THR A 40 -16.01 -3.52 -7.00
N ALA A 41 -16.55 -4.73 -7.11
CA ALA A 41 -18.00 -4.90 -7.25
C ALA A 41 -18.79 -4.47 -6.00
N PRO A 42 -18.45 -4.89 -4.76
CA PRO A 42 -19.17 -4.45 -3.57
C PRO A 42 -19.17 -2.93 -3.38
N LEU A 43 -18.03 -2.27 -3.59
CA LEU A 43 -17.91 -0.84 -3.36
C LEU A 43 -18.64 -0.02 -4.45
N THR A 44 -18.57 -0.45 -5.72
CA THR A 44 -19.28 0.25 -6.81
C THR A 44 -20.80 0.07 -6.73
N GLN A 45 -21.28 -1.11 -6.31
CA GLN A 45 -22.71 -1.36 -6.06
C GLN A 45 -23.27 -0.48 -4.95
N ALA A 46 -22.44 -0.07 -3.99
CA ALA A 46 -22.81 0.90 -2.95
C ALA A 46 -22.73 2.37 -3.42
N GLY A 47 -22.49 2.62 -4.71
CA GLY A 47 -22.47 3.96 -5.28
C GLY A 47 -21.13 4.70 -5.14
N LEU A 48 -20.05 4.02 -4.77
CA LEU A 48 -18.73 4.62 -4.67
C LEU A 48 -18.04 4.68 -6.06
N ARG A 49 -17.28 5.76 -6.29
CA ARG A 49 -16.42 5.92 -7.45
C ARG A 49 -15.00 5.52 -7.07
N LEU A 50 -14.51 4.43 -7.63
CA LEU A 50 -13.19 3.91 -7.34
C LEU A 50 -12.16 4.47 -8.33
N ILE A 51 -11.03 4.89 -7.79
CA ILE A 51 -9.87 5.42 -8.51
C ILE A 51 -8.71 4.49 -8.15
N VAL A 52 -8.26 3.70 -9.11
CA VAL A 52 -7.32 2.60 -8.89
C VAL A 52 -6.08 2.81 -9.75
N PRO A 53 -5.05 3.50 -9.27
CA PRO A 53 -3.81 3.64 -10.01
C PRO A 53 -2.97 2.35 -9.96
N ASP A 54 -2.31 2.01 -11.06
CA ASP A 54 -1.04 1.32 -10.97
C ASP A 54 -0.04 2.33 -10.43
N GLN A 55 0.51 2.12 -9.24
CA GLN A 55 1.43 3.07 -8.65
C GLN A 55 2.74 3.15 -9.45
N ARG A 56 3.51 4.22 -9.29
CA ARG A 56 4.81 4.43 -9.95
C ARG A 56 5.69 3.18 -9.86
N GLY A 57 6.20 2.72 -11.00
CA GLY A 57 7.03 1.52 -11.06
C GLY A 57 6.27 0.22 -11.30
N TYR A 58 4.93 0.23 -11.29
CA TYR A 58 4.10 -0.96 -11.45
C TYR A 58 3.23 -0.93 -12.70
N GLY A 59 2.84 -2.10 -13.15
CA GLY A 59 1.86 -2.31 -14.20
C GLY A 59 2.13 -1.48 -15.45
N ARG A 60 1.17 -0.63 -15.83
CA ARG A 60 1.24 0.24 -17.01
C ARG A 60 1.71 1.67 -16.71
N SER A 61 2.08 1.95 -15.46
CA SER A 61 2.68 3.23 -15.07
C SER A 61 4.16 3.30 -15.42
N ASP A 62 4.69 4.51 -15.51
CA ASP A 62 6.10 4.75 -15.79
C ASP A 62 7.00 4.16 -14.71
N LYS A 63 8.18 3.75 -15.13
CA LYS A 63 9.19 3.03 -14.33
C LYS A 63 10.52 3.78 -14.39
N PRO A 64 10.66 4.91 -13.70
CA PRO A 64 11.93 5.64 -13.68
C PRO A 64 13.07 4.75 -13.19
N SER A 65 14.24 4.88 -13.79
CA SER A 65 15.43 4.12 -13.40
C SER A 65 16.12 4.71 -12.17
N ASP A 66 15.89 5.99 -11.87
CA ASP A 66 16.46 6.64 -10.70
C ASP A 66 15.73 6.18 -9.42
N ILE A 67 16.49 5.62 -8.48
CA ILE A 67 15.98 5.16 -7.18
C ILE A 67 15.34 6.32 -6.40
N GLU A 68 15.90 7.53 -6.48
CA GLU A 68 15.38 8.71 -5.78
C GLU A 68 13.95 9.09 -6.23
N ALA A 69 13.55 8.70 -7.44
CA ALA A 69 12.19 8.89 -7.93
C ALA A 69 11.14 8.12 -7.10
N TYR A 70 11.55 7.13 -6.32
CA TYR A 70 10.69 6.30 -5.47
C TYR A 70 10.65 6.72 -4.00
N ARG A 71 11.16 7.91 -3.66
CA ARG A 71 11.03 8.43 -2.29
C ARG A 71 9.57 8.64 -1.91
N ILE A 72 9.25 8.35 -0.66
CA ILE A 72 7.87 8.39 -0.16
C ILE A 72 7.16 9.74 -0.42
N ALA A 73 7.89 10.84 -0.43
CA ALA A 73 7.34 12.15 -0.75
C ALA A 73 6.85 12.22 -2.21
N SER A 74 7.60 11.65 -3.16
CA SER A 74 7.20 11.57 -4.57
C SER A 74 6.02 10.61 -4.74
N LEU A 75 6.06 9.47 -4.07
CA LEU A 75 4.99 8.48 -4.09
C LEU A 75 3.68 9.01 -3.51
N ALA A 76 3.75 9.84 -2.47
CA ALA A 76 2.56 10.46 -1.87
C ALA A 76 2.02 11.64 -2.72
N ALA A 77 2.84 12.25 -3.58
CA ALA A 77 2.40 13.27 -4.52
C ALA A 77 1.62 12.68 -5.71
N ASP A 78 1.90 11.44 -6.09
CA ASP A 78 1.24 10.78 -7.22
C ASP A 78 -0.30 10.70 -7.07
N PRO A 79 -0.87 10.17 -5.97
CA PRO A 79 -2.31 10.15 -5.78
C PRO A 79 -2.93 11.56 -5.66
N VAL A 80 -2.18 12.56 -5.19
CA VAL A 80 -2.64 13.96 -5.19
C VAL A 80 -2.79 14.46 -6.63
N ALA A 81 -1.81 14.20 -7.51
CA ALA A 81 -1.89 14.56 -8.92
C ALA A 81 -3.04 13.84 -9.63
N VAL A 82 -3.34 12.59 -9.25
CA VAL A 82 -4.52 11.87 -9.77
C VAL A 82 -5.81 12.59 -9.40
N LEU A 83 -5.96 13.03 -8.15
CA LEU A 83 -7.13 13.80 -7.71
C LEU A 83 -7.22 15.14 -8.45
N ASP A 84 -6.10 15.85 -8.63
CA ASP A 84 -6.07 17.13 -9.35
C ASP A 84 -6.54 16.98 -10.79
N GLN A 85 -6.05 15.97 -11.50
CA GLN A 85 -6.45 15.74 -12.89
C GLN A 85 -7.93 15.32 -13.03
N LEU A 86 -8.49 14.68 -12.01
CA LEU A 86 -9.91 14.32 -11.96
C LEU A 86 -10.81 15.47 -11.46
N GLY A 87 -10.23 16.63 -11.09
CA GLY A 87 -10.95 17.77 -10.54
C GLY A 87 -11.55 17.51 -9.15
N LEU A 88 -10.98 16.56 -8.40
CA LEU A 88 -11.45 16.16 -7.09
C LEU A 88 -10.68 16.89 -5.98
N GLU A 89 -11.40 17.56 -5.08
CA GLU A 89 -10.79 18.23 -3.94
C GLU A 89 -10.18 17.22 -2.96
N LYS A 90 -10.90 16.15 -2.64
CA LYS A 90 -10.49 15.09 -1.73
C LYS A 90 -11.15 13.76 -2.08
N ALA A 91 -10.62 12.67 -1.55
CA ALA A 91 -11.18 11.33 -1.63
C ALA A 91 -11.02 10.58 -0.31
N ALA A 92 -11.80 9.54 -0.09
CA ALA A 92 -11.43 8.50 0.86
C ALA A 92 -10.19 7.77 0.29
N VAL A 93 -9.24 7.42 1.15
CA VAL A 93 -8.01 6.76 0.74
C VAL A 93 -7.91 5.41 1.43
N VAL A 94 -7.75 4.35 0.63
CA VAL A 94 -7.54 2.99 1.12
C VAL A 94 -6.18 2.53 0.63
N GLY A 95 -5.31 2.09 1.53
CA GLY A 95 -3.97 1.60 1.17
C GLY A 95 -3.67 0.25 1.79
N HIS A 96 -2.97 -0.59 1.03
CA HIS A 96 -2.45 -1.87 1.49
C HIS A 96 -0.93 -1.92 1.30
N ASP A 97 -0.19 -2.49 2.25
CA ASP A 97 1.26 -2.65 2.23
C ASP A 97 1.99 -1.31 1.93
N TRP A 98 2.77 -1.18 0.86
CA TRP A 98 3.36 0.10 0.46
C TRP A 98 2.31 1.16 0.15
N GLY A 99 1.15 0.77 -0.39
CA GLY A 99 0.03 1.68 -0.56
C GLY A 99 -0.50 2.25 0.77
N ALA A 100 -0.40 1.50 1.88
CA ALA A 100 -0.70 2.03 3.20
C ALA A 100 0.35 3.06 3.65
N ASN A 101 1.65 2.86 3.36
CA ASN A 101 2.67 3.88 3.64
C ASN A 101 2.43 5.18 2.86
N VAL A 102 2.02 5.08 1.59
CA VAL A 102 1.61 6.23 0.77
C VAL A 102 0.38 6.90 1.37
N ALA A 103 -0.64 6.13 1.76
CA ALA A 103 -1.87 6.64 2.35
C ALA A 103 -1.62 7.34 3.71
N TRP A 104 -0.77 6.76 4.58
CA TRP A 104 -0.31 7.42 5.81
C TRP A 104 0.37 8.75 5.51
N SER A 105 1.27 8.79 4.51
CA SER A 105 1.99 10.01 4.11
C SER A 105 1.05 11.07 3.55
N MET A 106 0.07 10.67 2.72
CA MET A 106 -0.98 11.58 2.24
C MET A 106 -1.76 12.21 3.40
N ALA A 107 -2.24 11.39 4.34
CA ALA A 107 -3.01 11.86 5.48
C ALA A 107 -2.19 12.73 6.45
N THR A 108 -0.87 12.54 6.50
CA THR A 108 0.05 13.34 7.32
C THR A 108 0.35 14.70 6.70
N PHE A 109 0.69 14.75 5.41
CA PHE A 109 1.24 15.92 4.75
C PHE A 109 0.25 16.65 3.84
N ALA A 110 -0.85 16.01 3.47
CA ALA A 110 -1.93 16.58 2.68
C ALA A 110 -3.31 16.20 3.24
N PRO A 111 -3.59 16.40 4.55
CA PRO A 111 -4.83 15.95 5.18
C PRO A 111 -6.10 16.55 4.53
N GLN A 112 -5.99 17.73 3.92
CA GLN A 112 -7.08 18.38 3.18
C GLN A 112 -7.49 17.62 1.91
N ARG A 113 -6.65 16.70 1.42
CA ARG A 113 -6.93 15.86 0.25
C ARG A 113 -7.53 14.50 0.64
N VAL A 114 -7.64 14.20 1.94
CA VAL A 114 -8.12 12.94 2.48
C VAL A 114 -9.41 13.16 3.25
N ASP A 115 -10.49 12.55 2.80
CA ASP A 115 -11.79 12.58 3.52
C ASP A 115 -11.75 11.64 4.73
N ARG A 116 -11.28 10.44 4.53
CA ARG A 116 -11.03 9.40 5.54
C ARG A 116 -9.96 8.43 5.06
N LEU A 117 -9.31 7.77 5.98
CA LEU A 117 -8.17 6.90 5.72
C LEU A 117 -8.47 5.47 6.18
N ALA A 118 -8.36 4.49 5.29
CA ALA A 118 -8.33 3.07 5.67
C ALA A 118 -6.98 2.46 5.29
N VAL A 119 -6.33 1.77 6.22
CA VAL A 119 -5.02 1.15 6.01
C VAL A 119 -5.07 -0.32 6.37
N LEU A 120 -4.56 -1.15 5.47
CA LEU A 120 -4.53 -2.59 5.58
C LEU A 120 -3.09 -3.06 5.75
N SER A 121 -2.87 -3.95 6.72
CA SER A 121 -1.63 -4.68 7.02
C SER A 121 -0.48 -3.83 7.57
N VAL A 122 -0.37 -2.55 7.28
CA VAL A 122 0.78 -1.73 7.70
C VAL A 122 0.37 -0.61 8.65
N GLY A 123 0.85 -0.69 9.90
CA GLY A 123 0.63 0.35 10.91
C GLY A 123 1.42 1.64 10.63
N HIS A 124 1.08 2.69 11.40
CA HIS A 124 1.67 4.03 11.26
C HIS A 124 3.21 4.00 11.31
N PRO A 125 3.91 4.74 10.43
CA PRO A 125 5.38 4.69 10.33
C PRO A 125 6.11 5.16 11.60
N SER A 126 5.48 5.95 12.46
CA SER A 126 6.05 6.34 13.76
C SER A 126 5.91 5.28 14.86
N VAL A 127 5.20 4.18 14.61
CA VAL A 127 5.16 3.06 15.56
C VAL A 127 6.50 2.35 15.56
N ARG A 128 7.14 2.28 16.73
CA ARG A 128 8.42 1.60 16.87
C ARG A 128 8.29 0.11 16.58
N ARG A 129 9.14 -0.43 15.73
CA ARG A 129 9.24 -1.89 15.54
C ARG A 129 9.86 -2.52 16.78
N PRO A 130 9.37 -3.68 17.23
CA PRO A 130 10.06 -4.44 18.28
C PRO A 130 11.52 -4.71 17.90
N ASP A 131 12.44 -4.44 18.81
CA ASP A 131 13.86 -4.72 18.58
C ASP A 131 14.20 -6.12 19.11
N ASN A 132 13.80 -7.15 18.38
CA ASN A 132 14.06 -8.54 18.70
C ASN A 132 14.38 -9.35 17.44
N ILE A 133 14.95 -10.53 17.64
CA ILE A 133 15.41 -11.39 16.54
C ILE A 133 14.27 -11.86 15.63
N LEU A 134 13.07 -12.06 16.15
CA LEU A 134 11.94 -12.53 15.35
C LEU A 134 11.47 -11.44 14.37
N GLU A 135 11.42 -10.18 14.81
CA GLU A 135 11.12 -9.06 13.93
C GLU A 135 12.20 -8.91 12.84
N ARG A 136 13.46 -9.09 13.19
CA ARG A 136 14.57 -9.09 12.22
C ARG A 136 14.46 -10.23 11.22
N GLN A 137 14.08 -11.41 11.67
CA GLN A 137 13.87 -12.56 10.78
C GLN A 137 12.67 -12.35 9.82
N ARG A 138 11.63 -11.66 10.24
CA ARG A 138 10.47 -11.34 9.38
C ARG A 138 10.81 -10.31 8.30
N THR A 139 11.68 -9.37 8.61
CA THR A 139 12.00 -8.21 7.75
C THR A 139 13.37 -8.26 7.08
N TRP A 140 14.10 -9.38 7.18
CA TRP A 140 15.45 -9.54 6.62
C TRP A 140 15.53 -9.25 5.11
N TYR A 141 14.46 -9.58 4.38
CA TYR A 141 14.40 -9.36 2.94
C TYR A 141 14.55 -7.88 2.55
N MET A 142 14.15 -6.95 3.42
CA MET A 142 14.32 -5.52 3.18
C MET A 142 15.81 -5.14 3.13
N LEU A 143 16.67 -5.85 3.87
CA LEU A 143 18.14 -5.71 3.75
C LEU A 143 18.65 -6.34 2.46
N LEU A 144 18.15 -7.51 2.07
CA LEU A 144 18.50 -8.13 0.79
C LEU A 144 18.18 -7.19 -0.37
N PHE A 145 17.06 -6.50 -0.32
CA PHE A 145 16.60 -5.57 -1.37
C PHE A 145 17.53 -4.37 -1.58
N GLN A 146 18.41 -4.07 -0.62
CA GLN A 146 19.42 -3.01 -0.79
C GLN A 146 20.54 -3.42 -1.77
N PHE A 147 20.68 -4.69 -2.10
CA PHE A 147 21.70 -5.20 -3.02
C PHE A 147 21.11 -5.27 -4.43
N GLU A 148 21.46 -4.28 -5.27
CA GLU A 148 21.03 -4.21 -6.67
C GLU A 148 21.46 -5.47 -7.43
N GLU A 149 20.63 -5.91 -8.38
CA GLU A 149 20.77 -7.10 -9.20
C GLU A 149 20.74 -8.43 -8.41
N ILE A 150 21.28 -8.45 -7.19
CA ILE A 150 21.31 -9.67 -6.35
C ILE A 150 19.90 -9.98 -5.86
N ALA A 151 19.17 -8.97 -5.40
CA ALA A 151 17.81 -9.14 -4.90
C ALA A 151 16.87 -9.65 -6.00
N GLU A 152 16.94 -9.03 -7.18
CA GLU A 152 16.15 -9.43 -8.34
C GLU A 152 16.44 -10.86 -8.76
N ARG A 153 17.73 -11.20 -8.92
CA ARG A 153 18.15 -12.56 -9.30
C ARG A 153 17.73 -13.58 -8.26
N TRP A 154 17.96 -13.29 -6.98
CA TRP A 154 17.59 -14.21 -5.90
C TRP A 154 16.08 -14.49 -5.88
N LEU A 155 15.24 -13.47 -6.14
CA LEU A 155 13.79 -13.65 -6.18
C LEU A 155 13.34 -14.45 -7.40
N SER A 156 13.90 -14.14 -8.60
CA SER A 156 13.46 -14.73 -9.87
C SER A 156 14.14 -16.07 -10.19
N ASP A 157 15.25 -16.40 -9.54
CA ASP A 157 15.95 -17.66 -9.75
C ASP A 157 15.04 -18.87 -9.45
N ASN A 158 15.32 -19.96 -10.12
CA ASN A 158 14.65 -21.24 -9.92
C ASN A 158 13.13 -21.13 -9.98
N GLU A 159 12.61 -20.58 -11.10
CA GLU A 159 11.17 -20.41 -11.35
C GLU A 159 10.45 -19.61 -10.24
N TRP A 160 11.08 -18.56 -9.74
CA TRP A 160 10.55 -17.72 -8.68
C TRP A 160 10.32 -18.44 -7.34
N THR A 161 11.01 -19.55 -7.10
CA THR A 161 10.82 -20.34 -5.88
C THR A 161 11.07 -19.52 -4.61
N ASN A 162 12.08 -18.65 -4.61
CA ASN A 162 12.37 -17.80 -3.46
C ASN A 162 11.29 -16.75 -3.23
N PHE A 163 10.77 -16.14 -4.30
CA PHE A 163 9.65 -15.22 -4.22
C PHE A 163 8.41 -15.90 -3.62
N ARG A 164 8.04 -17.07 -4.14
CA ARG A 164 6.88 -17.85 -3.68
C ARG A 164 6.97 -18.20 -2.20
N ASN A 165 8.14 -18.69 -1.78
CA ASN A 165 8.39 -19.11 -0.41
C ASN A 165 8.44 -17.93 0.57
N LEU A 166 8.99 -16.80 0.14
CA LEU A 166 9.15 -15.61 0.98
C LEU A 166 7.81 -14.90 1.21
N PHE A 167 7.06 -14.63 0.14
CA PHE A 167 5.86 -13.82 0.24
C PHE A 167 4.59 -14.64 0.44
N GLN A 168 4.54 -15.89 -0.03
CA GLN A 168 3.36 -16.76 0.06
C GLN A 168 2.08 -16.05 -0.47
N HIS A 169 2.26 -15.26 -1.55
CA HIS A 169 1.16 -14.51 -2.14
C HIS A 169 0.06 -15.44 -2.62
N PRO A 170 -1.23 -15.19 -2.28
CA PRO A 170 -2.34 -16.11 -2.60
C PRO A 170 -2.59 -16.27 -4.11
N ASP A 171 -2.07 -15.36 -4.93
CA ASP A 171 -2.13 -15.40 -6.40
C ASP A 171 -0.74 -15.17 -7.02
N ALA A 172 0.25 -15.89 -6.53
CA ALA A 172 1.66 -15.72 -6.90
C ALA A 172 1.91 -15.87 -8.41
N ASP A 173 1.22 -16.80 -9.08
CA ASP A 173 1.40 -17.02 -10.51
C ASP A 173 1.04 -15.80 -11.35
N ALA A 174 -0.08 -15.19 -11.08
CA ALA A 174 -0.51 -14.01 -11.81
C ALA A 174 0.34 -12.77 -11.49
N VAL A 175 0.78 -12.63 -10.23
CA VAL A 175 1.70 -11.55 -9.82
C VAL A 175 3.05 -11.70 -10.52
N ILE A 176 3.62 -12.89 -10.55
CA ILE A 176 4.89 -13.15 -11.25
C ILE A 176 4.75 -12.84 -12.74
N ALA A 177 3.70 -13.33 -13.39
CA ALA A 177 3.45 -13.05 -14.80
C ALA A 177 3.33 -11.54 -15.07
N GLU A 178 2.68 -10.79 -14.18
CA GLU A 178 2.57 -9.32 -14.29
C GLU A 178 3.92 -8.64 -14.10
N LEU A 179 4.72 -9.04 -13.12
CA LEU A 179 6.07 -8.51 -12.89
C LEU A 179 6.99 -8.74 -14.10
N GLU A 180 6.93 -9.92 -14.71
CA GLU A 180 7.69 -10.26 -15.91
C GLU A 180 7.23 -9.46 -17.12
N ALA A 181 5.92 -9.45 -17.38
CA ALA A 181 5.35 -8.77 -18.55
C ALA A 181 5.56 -7.24 -18.51
N SER A 182 5.48 -6.65 -17.33
CA SER A 182 5.61 -5.20 -17.14
C SER A 182 7.05 -4.73 -16.89
N GLY A 183 7.98 -5.63 -16.53
CA GLY A 183 9.33 -5.29 -16.08
C GLY A 183 9.35 -4.54 -14.75
N SER A 184 8.37 -4.81 -13.87
CA SER A 184 8.17 -4.04 -12.63
C SER A 184 9.01 -4.53 -11.44
N LEU A 185 9.74 -5.65 -11.51
CA LEU A 185 10.45 -6.19 -10.34
C LEU A 185 11.46 -5.20 -9.75
N THR A 186 12.41 -4.70 -10.56
CA THR A 186 13.41 -3.73 -10.09
C THR A 186 12.77 -2.41 -9.63
N PRO A 187 11.84 -1.79 -10.40
CA PRO A 187 11.10 -0.63 -9.93
C PRO A 187 10.37 -0.85 -8.59
N ALA A 188 9.74 -1.99 -8.41
CA ALA A 188 9.06 -2.34 -7.16
C ALA A 188 10.04 -2.47 -5.96
N ILE A 189 11.22 -3.07 -6.18
CA ILE A 189 12.27 -3.16 -5.18
C ILE A 189 12.87 -1.78 -4.88
N ASN A 190 12.91 -0.87 -5.84
CA ASN A 190 13.41 0.49 -5.63
C ASN A 190 12.58 1.30 -4.63
N TRP A 191 11.31 0.95 -4.36
CA TRP A 191 10.55 1.50 -3.25
C TRP A 191 11.23 1.25 -1.90
N TYR A 192 11.79 0.04 -1.72
CA TYR A 192 12.55 -0.32 -0.52
C TYR A 192 13.90 0.39 -0.49
N ARG A 193 14.63 0.44 -1.62
CA ARG A 193 15.93 1.11 -1.72
C ARG A 193 15.85 2.59 -1.39
N ALA A 194 14.82 3.27 -1.90
CA ALA A 194 14.62 4.70 -1.68
C ALA A 194 14.20 5.07 -0.24
N ASN A 195 13.54 4.14 0.50
CA ASN A 195 12.85 4.48 1.75
C ASN A 195 13.28 3.63 2.96
N PHE A 196 14.02 2.57 2.75
CA PHE A 196 14.51 1.71 3.82
C PHE A 196 16.04 1.70 3.84
N HIS A 197 16.64 2.73 4.43
CA HIS A 197 18.07 2.70 4.68
C HIS A 197 18.35 1.79 5.89
N PRO A 198 19.44 0.97 5.89
CA PRO A 198 19.76 0.07 7.01
C PRO A 198 19.88 0.73 8.39
N THR A 199 20.14 2.04 8.46
CA THR A 199 20.16 2.79 9.73
C THR A 199 18.83 2.76 10.48
N VAL A 200 17.69 2.55 9.80
CA VAL A 200 16.39 2.39 10.45
C VAL A 200 16.33 1.23 11.45
N LEU A 201 17.31 0.30 11.37
CA LEU A 201 17.42 -0.80 12.32
C LEU A 201 17.91 -0.37 13.71
N VAL A 202 18.56 0.78 13.79
CA VAL A 202 19.17 1.32 15.02
C VAL A 202 18.67 2.71 15.37
N GLU A 203 17.97 3.37 14.46
CA GLU A 203 17.38 4.69 14.67
C GLU A 203 15.96 4.59 15.23
N SER A 204 15.54 5.66 15.90
CA SER A 204 14.14 5.80 16.29
C SER A 204 13.28 6.09 15.07
N PRO A 205 12.01 5.62 15.05
CA PRO A 205 11.09 6.00 13.99
C PRO A 205 10.89 7.52 13.92
N PRO A 206 10.48 8.06 12.77
CA PRO A 206 10.27 9.49 12.61
C PRO A 206 9.14 9.98 13.51
N GLU A 207 9.29 11.17 14.08
CA GLU A 207 8.20 11.89 14.70
C GLU A 207 7.43 12.65 13.61
N LEU A 208 6.22 12.16 13.31
CA LEU A 208 5.34 12.74 12.30
C LEU A 208 4.17 13.47 12.95
N PRO A 209 3.59 14.48 12.28
CA PRO A 209 2.33 15.08 12.71
C PRO A 209 1.23 14.03 12.89
N LYS A 210 0.37 14.24 13.88
CA LYS A 210 -0.77 13.34 14.09
C LYS A 210 -1.76 13.41 12.93
N ILE A 211 -2.33 12.27 12.58
CA ILE A 211 -3.39 12.16 11.60
C ILE A 211 -4.67 12.81 12.15
N THR A 212 -5.25 13.70 11.37
CA THR A 212 -6.43 14.50 11.76
C THR A 212 -7.71 14.11 11.05
N VAL A 213 -7.67 13.06 10.22
CA VAL A 213 -8.83 12.53 9.50
C VAL A 213 -9.33 11.22 10.14
N PRO A 214 -10.64 10.90 10.06
CA PRO A 214 -11.15 9.62 10.51
C PRO A 214 -10.34 8.47 9.90
N THR A 215 -9.89 7.54 10.73
CA THR A 215 -8.95 6.49 10.30
C THR A 215 -9.41 5.12 10.74
N MET A 216 -9.31 4.15 9.84
CA MET A 216 -9.48 2.73 10.12
C MET A 216 -8.19 1.97 9.84
N GLY A 217 -7.76 1.13 10.78
CA GLY A 217 -6.70 0.15 10.59
C GLY A 217 -7.26 -1.26 10.58
N MET A 218 -6.87 -2.07 9.58
CA MET A 218 -7.29 -3.45 9.45
C MET A 218 -6.09 -4.36 9.29
N VAL A 219 -6.08 -5.51 9.97
CA VAL A 219 -4.97 -6.47 9.92
C VAL A 219 -5.47 -7.90 10.04
N GLY A 220 -4.82 -8.81 9.33
CA GLY A 220 -5.03 -10.25 9.50
C GLY A 220 -4.16 -10.83 10.61
N SER A 221 -4.68 -11.76 11.39
CA SER A 221 -3.95 -12.36 12.53
C SER A 221 -2.78 -13.24 12.10
N ALA A 222 -2.79 -13.74 10.86
CA ALA A 222 -1.71 -14.52 10.29
C ALA A 222 -0.74 -13.69 9.43
N ASP A 223 -0.84 -12.36 9.47
CA ASP A 223 0.11 -11.50 8.75
C ASP A 223 1.53 -11.67 9.31
N PHE A 224 2.39 -12.27 8.48
CA PHE A 224 3.78 -12.55 8.86
C PHE A 224 4.65 -11.28 8.93
N ASN A 225 4.20 -10.19 8.29
CA ASN A 225 5.02 -9.01 8.04
C ASN A 225 4.82 -7.91 9.09
N ALA A 226 3.59 -7.67 9.50
CA ALA A 226 3.27 -6.44 10.19
C ALA A 226 2.90 -6.60 11.67
N GLY A 227 2.37 -7.72 12.07
CA GLY A 227 1.87 -7.94 13.43
C GLY A 227 0.70 -7.01 13.81
N ASP A 228 -0.30 -7.56 14.45
CA ASP A 228 -1.49 -6.82 14.89
C ASP A 228 -1.18 -5.72 15.93
N GLU A 229 -0.16 -5.93 16.76
CA GLU A 229 0.29 -4.96 17.77
C GLU A 229 0.68 -3.60 17.17
N ARG A 230 1.36 -3.59 16.01
CA ARG A 230 1.76 -2.35 15.34
C ARG A 230 0.57 -1.58 14.78
N MET A 231 -0.41 -2.29 14.22
CA MET A 231 -1.63 -1.65 13.75
C MET A 231 -2.41 -1.05 14.93
N ALA A 232 -2.56 -1.79 16.02
CA ALA A 232 -3.24 -1.31 17.22
C ALA A 232 -2.53 -0.08 17.84
N ALA A 233 -1.19 -0.09 17.91
CA ALA A 233 -0.38 1.02 18.42
C ALA A 233 -0.46 2.29 17.56
N SER A 234 -0.89 2.18 16.30
CA SER A 234 -1.12 3.34 15.43
C SER A 234 -2.10 4.34 16.02
N ARG A 235 -2.99 3.90 16.92
CA ARG A 235 -3.92 4.77 17.64
C ARG A 235 -3.24 5.98 18.30
N GLU A 236 -2.02 5.84 18.77
CA GLU A 236 -1.28 6.91 19.47
C GLU A 236 -0.96 8.11 18.55
N PHE A 237 -0.91 7.88 17.25
CA PHE A 237 -0.58 8.87 16.23
C PHE A 237 -1.80 9.49 15.53
N ILE A 238 -3.02 9.20 16.04
CA ILE A 238 -4.27 9.65 15.43
C ILE A 238 -5.01 10.57 16.39
N ALA A 239 -5.25 11.82 15.94
CA ALA A 239 -6.00 12.85 16.66
C ALA A 239 -7.47 12.94 16.21
N ALA A 240 -7.98 11.92 15.51
CA ALA A 240 -9.31 11.80 14.95
C ALA A 240 -9.98 10.50 15.40
N PRO A 241 -11.23 10.22 15.02
CA PRO A 241 -11.85 8.91 15.25
C PRO A 241 -10.98 7.78 14.69
N TRP A 242 -10.81 6.74 15.48
CA TRP A 242 -10.04 5.55 15.14
C TRP A 242 -10.88 4.30 15.27
N ARG A 243 -10.89 3.50 14.21
CA ARG A 243 -11.48 2.16 14.18
C ARG A 243 -10.39 1.12 13.92
N TYR A 244 -10.37 0.05 14.70
CA TYR A 244 -9.41 -1.04 14.55
C TYR A 244 -10.15 -2.34 14.32
N GLU A 245 -9.80 -3.03 13.24
CA GLU A 245 -10.35 -4.33 12.86
C GLU A 245 -9.23 -5.35 12.76
N ARG A 246 -9.31 -6.39 13.59
CA ARG A 246 -8.43 -7.53 13.51
C ARG A 246 -9.24 -8.72 13.03
N LEU A 247 -8.84 -9.29 11.90
CA LEU A 247 -9.49 -10.47 11.32
C LEU A 247 -8.73 -11.73 11.70
N ASP A 248 -9.43 -12.72 12.23
CA ASP A 248 -8.82 -13.99 12.61
C ASP A 248 -8.68 -14.90 11.38
N GLY A 249 -7.46 -15.30 11.06
CA GLY A 249 -7.15 -16.25 9.99
C GLY A 249 -6.40 -15.66 8.79
N PRO A 250 -6.85 -14.56 8.17
CA PRO A 250 -6.16 -14.05 6.98
C PRO A 250 -4.74 -13.58 7.28
N GLY A 251 -3.89 -13.67 6.25
CA GLY A 251 -2.51 -13.20 6.25
C GLY A 251 -2.39 -11.75 5.79
N HIS A 252 -1.29 -11.48 5.07
CA HIS A 252 -0.92 -10.14 4.63
C HIS A 252 -1.90 -9.56 3.60
N TRP A 253 -2.42 -10.36 2.69
CA TRP A 253 -3.36 -9.95 1.63
C TRP A 253 -4.81 -10.17 2.05
N LEU A 254 -5.18 -9.67 3.24
CA LEU A 254 -6.52 -9.91 3.84
C LEU A 254 -7.67 -9.52 2.90
N GLN A 255 -7.53 -8.49 2.09
CA GLN A 255 -8.53 -8.06 1.09
C GLN A 255 -8.71 -9.09 -0.04
N TRP A 256 -7.71 -9.93 -0.25
CA TRP A 256 -7.75 -11.02 -1.23
C TRP A 256 -8.14 -12.35 -0.57
N GLU A 257 -7.63 -12.63 0.61
CA GLU A 257 -7.81 -13.89 1.33
C GLU A 257 -9.21 -14.00 1.96
N ALA A 258 -9.71 -12.91 2.55
CA ALA A 258 -10.99 -12.88 3.27
C ALA A 258 -11.88 -11.69 2.84
N PRO A 259 -12.24 -11.56 1.55
CA PRO A 259 -13.01 -10.42 1.07
C PRO A 259 -14.37 -10.27 1.76
N ASP A 260 -15.01 -11.37 2.14
CA ASP A 260 -16.32 -11.39 2.81
C ASP A 260 -16.26 -10.81 4.25
N GLU A 261 -15.08 -10.82 4.87
CA GLU A 261 -14.84 -10.23 6.18
C GLU A 261 -14.30 -8.79 6.07
N VAL A 262 -13.54 -8.48 5.01
CA VAL A 262 -12.97 -7.16 4.78
C VAL A 262 -14.00 -6.18 4.23
N ASN A 263 -14.82 -6.60 3.25
CA ASN A 263 -15.70 -5.69 2.54
C ASN A 263 -16.77 -5.02 3.41
N PRO A 264 -17.48 -5.72 4.32
CA PRO A 264 -18.51 -5.08 5.14
C PRO A 264 -17.98 -3.94 6.03
N PRO A 265 -16.96 -4.13 6.88
CA PRO A 265 -16.43 -3.04 7.71
C PRO A 265 -15.79 -1.92 6.88
N LEU A 266 -15.14 -2.26 5.76
CA LEU A 266 -14.58 -1.26 4.85
C LEU A 266 -15.68 -0.40 4.23
N LEU A 267 -16.74 -1.02 3.73
CA LEU A 267 -17.87 -0.32 3.14
C LEU A 267 -18.59 0.58 4.16
N ASP A 268 -18.88 0.07 5.35
CA ASP A 268 -19.49 0.83 6.43
C ASP A 268 -18.64 2.08 6.77
N PHE A 269 -17.32 1.91 6.87
CA PHE A 269 -16.40 3.02 7.12
C PHE A 269 -16.36 4.03 5.97
N LEU A 270 -16.41 3.60 4.72
CA LEU A 270 -16.34 4.51 3.56
C LEU A 270 -17.63 5.28 3.31
N THR A 271 -18.77 4.77 3.79
CA THR A 271 -20.10 5.36 3.56
C THR A 271 -20.63 6.16 4.75
N SER A 272 -20.03 6.01 5.92
CA SER A 272 -20.40 6.72 7.17
C SER A 272 -20.17 8.23 7.13
#